data_41dfc9a6012756c5fb5beb3b2cd91691
#
_entry.id   41dfc9a6012756c5fb5beb3b2cd91691
#
_cell.length_a   1.000
_cell.length_b   1.000
_cell.length_c   1.000
_cell.angle_alpha   90.00
_cell.angle_beta   90.00
_cell.angle_gamma   90.00
#
_symmetry.space_group_name_H-M   'P 1'
#
loop_
_entity.id
_entity.type
_entity.pdbx_description
1 polymer ?
#
loop_
_entity_poly.entity_id
_entity_poly.type
_entity_poly.pdbx_seq_one_letter_code
_entity_poly.pdbx_strand_id
1 'polypeptide(L)'
;CALPICMGFRGGRLFSSDSMYPDSLQGYAPTVRGIARTPAKVVVRQNGYVIYQSYVQPGAFAITDLNPTSSSGDLEVTVEEKDGTQQRYTVPYSTVPLLQREGRWKYDLVAGDYRSGNSDQDTPFFTQGTLITGLANGYTLYGGTQLASRYTAVAVGAGKNLGDWGAVSLDITHARSQLADDSKHEGQSLRFLYAKSLNGFGTNFQLLGYRYSTKGFYTLDDVAWRSMEGYQYADSQNDNDVPDVQSYHNLTWNKKGRFQLNVSQSLGDY
;
A
#
# COMPACT_ATOMS: atom_id res chain seq x y z
N CYS A 1 -3.66 -5.56 2.60
CA CYS A 1 -3.16 -4.60 3.62
C CYS A 1 -2.32 -3.54 2.95
N ALA A 2 -2.87 -2.33 2.77
CA ALA A 2 -2.16 -1.22 2.12
C ALA A 2 -1.19 -0.50 3.06
N LEU A 3 -1.43 -0.51 4.36
CA LEU A 3 -0.55 0.01 5.40
C LEU A 3 0.15 -1.15 6.13
N PRO A 4 1.32 -0.92 6.78
CA PRO A 4 2.18 -1.97 7.34
C PRO A 4 1.57 -2.77 8.51
N ILE A 5 0.26 -2.80 8.64
CA ILE A 5 -0.45 -3.30 9.81
C ILE A 5 -1.42 -4.41 9.36
N CYS A 6 -0.84 -5.58 9.01
CA CYS A 6 -1.61 -6.82 8.85
C CYS A 6 -1.48 -7.65 10.13
N MET A 7 -2.53 -7.67 10.93
CA MET A 7 -2.57 -8.40 12.20
C MET A 7 -3.78 -9.30 12.26
N GLY A 8 -3.63 -10.46 12.91
CA GLY A 8 -4.75 -11.25 13.34
C GLY A 8 -5.48 -10.56 14.50
N PHE A 9 -6.81 -10.56 14.50
CA PHE A 9 -7.60 -10.00 15.60
C PHE A 9 -8.93 -10.69 15.72
N ARG A 10 -9.54 -10.56 16.90
CA ARG A 10 -10.92 -10.96 17.18
C ARG A 10 -11.69 -9.71 17.60
N GLY A 11 -12.64 -9.27 16.77
CA GLY A 11 -13.36 -8.04 17.02
C GLY A 11 -14.20 -7.60 15.84
N GLY A 12 -14.45 -6.28 15.74
CA GLY A 12 -15.21 -5.67 14.68
C GLY A 12 -14.31 -4.91 13.69
N ARG A 13 -14.70 -4.92 12.41
CA ARG A 13 -14.04 -4.15 11.34
C ARG A 13 -15.10 -3.46 10.49
N LEU A 14 -14.87 -2.18 10.24
CA LEU A 14 -15.64 -1.37 9.30
C LEU A 14 -14.69 -0.82 8.23
N PHE A 15 -14.92 -1.16 6.98
CA PHE A 15 -14.01 -0.77 5.90
C PHE A 15 -14.76 -0.50 4.60
N SER A 16 -14.17 0.33 3.75
CA SER A 16 -14.62 0.52 2.38
C SER A 16 -14.15 -0.65 1.52
N SER A 17 -15.07 -1.25 0.76
CA SER A 17 -14.76 -2.35 -0.17
C SER A 17 -14.81 -1.87 -1.60
N ASP A 18 -13.71 -2.07 -2.35
CA ASP A 18 -13.68 -1.77 -3.79
C ASP A 18 -14.67 -2.64 -4.59
N SER A 19 -14.96 -3.86 -4.11
CA SER A 19 -15.94 -4.76 -4.76
C SER A 19 -17.38 -4.24 -4.77
N MET A 20 -17.69 -3.18 -4.00
CA MET A 20 -18.99 -2.50 -4.06
C MET A 20 -19.09 -1.50 -5.21
N TYR A 21 -18.01 -1.24 -5.92
CA TYR A 21 -17.98 -0.37 -7.09
C TYR A 21 -17.97 -1.18 -8.38
N PRO A 22 -18.46 -0.61 -9.49
CA PRO A 22 -18.28 -1.21 -10.82
C PRO A 22 -16.79 -1.50 -11.09
N ASP A 23 -16.50 -2.56 -11.84
CA ASP A 23 -15.13 -3.01 -12.11
C ASP A 23 -14.26 -1.89 -12.72
N SER A 24 -14.85 -1.04 -13.56
CA SER A 24 -14.20 0.13 -14.15
C SER A 24 -13.74 1.17 -13.12
N LEU A 25 -14.26 1.14 -11.91
CA LEU A 25 -13.94 2.08 -10.85
C LEU A 25 -13.13 1.46 -9.70
N GLN A 26 -12.90 0.15 -9.71
CA GLN A 26 -12.06 -0.52 -8.72
C GLN A 26 -10.58 -0.18 -8.95
N GLY A 27 -9.79 -0.13 -7.87
CA GLY A 27 -8.34 0.09 -7.94
C GLY A 27 -7.93 1.42 -8.57
N TYR A 28 -6.65 1.57 -8.88
CA TYR A 28 -6.07 2.74 -9.52
C TYR A 28 -6.02 2.57 -11.05
N ALA A 29 -6.48 3.58 -11.78
CA ALA A 29 -6.16 3.77 -13.19
C ALA A 29 -6.00 5.29 -13.45
N PRO A 30 -5.10 5.70 -14.36
CA PRO A 30 -4.92 7.10 -14.70
C PRO A 30 -6.14 7.64 -15.44
N THR A 31 -6.40 8.93 -15.28
CA THR A 31 -7.40 9.62 -16.09
C THR A 31 -6.81 9.91 -17.46
N VAL A 32 -7.45 9.44 -18.54
CA VAL A 32 -7.08 9.79 -19.92
C VAL A 32 -7.78 11.08 -20.29
N ARG A 33 -7.02 12.10 -20.63
CA ARG A 33 -7.52 13.42 -21.04
C ARG A 33 -7.08 13.75 -22.45
N GLY A 34 -7.95 14.40 -23.22
CA GLY A 34 -7.64 14.79 -24.60
C GLY A 34 -8.59 15.85 -25.12
N ILE A 35 -8.39 16.23 -26.37
CA ILE A 35 -9.24 17.18 -27.08
C ILE A 35 -9.63 16.54 -28.41
N ALA A 36 -10.96 16.42 -28.66
CA ALA A 36 -11.51 16.02 -29.92
C ALA A 36 -11.95 17.27 -30.70
N ARG A 37 -11.60 17.37 -31.97
CA ARG A 37 -11.98 18.49 -32.85
C ARG A 37 -13.37 18.30 -33.43
N THR A 38 -13.71 17.04 -33.71
CA THR A 38 -15.00 16.59 -34.21
C THR A 38 -15.53 15.48 -33.31
N PRO A 39 -16.76 14.99 -33.48
CA PRO A 39 -17.16 13.75 -32.82
C PRO A 39 -16.14 12.65 -33.15
N ALA A 40 -15.54 12.07 -32.13
CA ALA A 40 -14.41 11.17 -32.29
C ALA A 40 -14.61 9.86 -31.50
N LYS A 41 -13.99 8.80 -31.99
CA LYS A 41 -13.87 7.53 -31.30
C LYS A 41 -12.53 7.48 -30.58
N VAL A 42 -12.56 7.31 -29.27
CA VAL A 42 -11.36 7.14 -28.45
C VAL A 42 -11.15 5.66 -28.19
N VAL A 43 -9.99 5.14 -28.54
CA VAL A 43 -9.57 3.77 -28.30
C VAL A 43 -8.33 3.78 -27.43
N VAL A 44 -8.38 3.09 -26.29
CA VAL A 44 -7.24 2.91 -25.39
C VAL A 44 -6.75 1.48 -25.46
N ARG A 45 -5.46 1.31 -25.77
CA ARG A 45 -4.78 0.01 -25.81
C ARG A 45 -3.72 -0.07 -24.74
N GLN A 46 -3.49 -1.28 -24.27
CA GLN A 46 -2.36 -1.62 -23.42
C GLN A 46 -1.74 -2.92 -23.92
N ASN A 47 -0.44 -2.92 -24.15
CA ASN A 47 0.30 -4.08 -24.70
C ASN A 47 -0.35 -4.63 -25.99
N GLY A 48 -0.86 -3.73 -26.86
CA GLY A 48 -1.54 -4.08 -28.11
C GLY A 48 -3.03 -4.43 -27.98
N TYR A 49 -3.53 -4.72 -26.79
CA TYR A 49 -4.94 -5.08 -26.56
C TYR A 49 -5.80 -3.87 -26.27
N VAL A 50 -7.00 -3.81 -26.86
CA VAL A 50 -7.98 -2.76 -26.56
C VAL A 50 -8.56 -3.02 -25.16
N ILE A 51 -8.35 -2.09 -24.24
CA ILE A 51 -8.87 -2.13 -22.87
C ILE A 51 -10.07 -1.22 -22.67
N TYR A 52 -10.25 -0.21 -23.54
CA TYR A 52 -11.35 0.75 -23.47
C TYR A 52 -11.65 1.35 -24.84
N GLN A 53 -12.91 1.61 -25.10
CA GLN A 53 -13.38 2.30 -26.31
C GLN A 53 -14.62 3.11 -25.97
N SER A 54 -14.68 4.37 -26.41
CA SER A 54 -15.83 5.24 -26.23
C SER A 54 -15.91 6.29 -27.34
N TYR A 55 -17.08 6.89 -27.49
CA TYR A 55 -17.30 8.02 -28.39
C TYR A 55 -17.37 9.32 -27.55
N VAL A 56 -16.68 10.35 -28.01
CA VAL A 56 -16.62 11.64 -27.34
C VAL A 56 -17.16 12.74 -28.29
N GLN A 57 -17.75 13.75 -27.69
CA GLN A 57 -18.19 14.95 -28.41
C GLN A 57 -16.99 15.89 -28.66
N PRO A 58 -17.11 16.84 -29.63
CA PRO A 58 -16.08 17.85 -29.84
C PRO A 58 -15.81 18.63 -28.56
N GLY A 59 -14.54 18.87 -28.27
CA GLY A 59 -14.07 19.58 -27.09
C GLY A 59 -13.12 18.74 -26.23
N ALA A 60 -12.85 19.23 -25.05
CA ALA A 60 -12.03 18.53 -24.05
C ALA A 60 -12.82 17.34 -23.47
N PHE A 61 -12.17 16.19 -23.37
CA PHE A 61 -12.74 15.00 -22.73
C PHE A 61 -11.83 14.47 -21.63
N ALA A 62 -12.42 13.74 -20.68
CA ALA A 62 -11.72 13.03 -19.61
C ALA A 62 -12.38 11.67 -19.41
N ILE A 63 -11.62 10.60 -19.56
CA ILE A 63 -12.04 9.22 -19.29
C ILE A 63 -11.52 8.88 -17.89
N THR A 64 -12.44 8.71 -16.95
CA THR A 64 -12.15 8.46 -15.53
C THR A 64 -12.54 7.06 -15.09
N ASP A 65 -13.18 6.31 -15.97
CA ASP A 65 -13.79 4.99 -15.73
C ASP A 65 -13.02 3.84 -16.42
N LEU A 66 -11.74 4.02 -16.69
CA LEU A 66 -10.88 2.95 -17.19
C LEU A 66 -10.83 1.78 -16.22
N ASN A 67 -11.00 0.56 -16.72
CA ASN A 67 -10.77 -0.64 -15.91
C ASN A 67 -9.30 -0.69 -15.48
N PRO A 68 -9.02 -0.91 -14.19
CA PRO A 68 -7.66 -1.13 -13.74
C PRO A 68 -7.15 -2.43 -14.34
N THR A 69 -5.94 -2.40 -14.86
CA THR A 69 -5.27 -3.60 -15.35
C THR A 69 -4.25 -4.09 -14.33
N SER A 70 -4.05 -5.38 -14.24
CA SER A 70 -3.05 -5.99 -13.33
C SER A 70 -1.61 -5.79 -13.82
N SER A 71 -1.44 -5.48 -15.10
CA SER A 71 -0.13 -5.21 -15.70
C SER A 71 0.16 -3.72 -15.70
N SER A 72 1.33 -3.34 -15.23
CA SER A 72 1.89 -2.03 -15.51
C SER A 72 2.24 -1.96 -17.01
N GLY A 73 2.11 -0.79 -17.61
CA GLY A 73 2.42 -0.60 -19.03
C GLY A 73 1.68 0.61 -19.56
N ASP A 74 2.32 1.36 -20.46
CA ASP A 74 1.76 2.58 -20.98
C ASP A 74 0.47 2.33 -21.77
N LEU A 75 -0.45 3.27 -21.66
CA LEU A 75 -1.71 3.24 -22.39
C LEU A 75 -1.53 4.01 -23.70
N GLU A 76 -1.70 3.33 -24.82
CA GLU A 76 -1.74 3.95 -26.14
C GLU A 76 -3.16 4.46 -26.41
N VAL A 77 -3.31 5.76 -26.50
CA VAL A 77 -4.58 6.42 -26.76
C VAL A 77 -4.61 6.85 -28.22
N THR A 78 -5.62 6.39 -28.94
CA THR A 78 -5.91 6.80 -30.31
C THR A 78 -7.25 7.52 -30.34
N VAL A 79 -7.27 8.77 -30.80
CA VAL A 79 -8.48 9.54 -31.06
C VAL A 79 -8.70 9.55 -32.56
N GLU A 80 -9.76 8.88 -33.02
CA GLU A 80 -10.17 8.79 -34.42
C GLU A 80 -11.28 9.79 -34.66
N GLU A 81 -10.95 10.87 -35.36
CA GLU A 81 -11.89 11.93 -35.73
C GLU A 81 -12.84 11.49 -36.85
N LYS A 82 -14.00 12.15 -36.97
CA LYS A 82 -14.99 11.83 -38.03
C LYS A 82 -14.43 12.01 -39.44
N ASP A 83 -13.45 12.88 -39.64
CA ASP A 83 -12.78 13.12 -40.94
C ASP A 83 -11.71 12.07 -41.28
N GLY A 84 -11.52 11.06 -40.42
CA GLY A 84 -10.51 10.01 -40.59
C GLY A 84 -9.14 10.37 -40.05
N THR A 85 -8.92 11.58 -39.52
CA THR A 85 -7.66 11.93 -38.87
C THR A 85 -7.51 11.20 -37.56
N GLN A 86 -6.29 10.76 -37.24
CA GLN A 86 -5.96 10.08 -36.02
C GLN A 86 -4.92 10.87 -35.20
N GLN A 87 -5.22 11.11 -33.95
CA GLN A 87 -4.27 11.61 -32.98
C GLN A 87 -3.86 10.44 -32.07
N ARG A 88 -2.56 10.24 -31.87
CA ARG A 88 -2.05 9.18 -30.98
C ARG A 88 -1.14 9.80 -29.92
N TYR A 89 -1.33 9.36 -28.70
CA TYR A 89 -0.46 9.75 -27.57
C TYR A 89 -0.46 8.63 -26.53
N THR A 90 0.53 8.68 -25.66
CA THR A 90 0.73 7.68 -24.61
C THR A 90 0.38 8.28 -23.25
N VAL A 91 -0.31 7.51 -22.44
CA VAL A 91 -0.58 7.84 -21.03
C VAL A 91 0.15 6.81 -20.17
N PRO A 92 1.18 7.23 -19.42
CA PRO A 92 1.93 6.32 -18.59
C PRO A 92 1.06 5.70 -17.49
N TYR A 93 1.19 4.38 -17.32
CA TYR A 93 0.46 3.65 -16.30
C TYR A 93 1.40 2.81 -15.46
N SER A 94 1.71 3.32 -14.27
CA SER A 94 2.42 2.59 -13.22
C SER A 94 1.65 2.76 -11.92
N THR A 95 1.59 1.73 -11.10
CA THR A 95 0.87 1.78 -9.83
C THR A 95 1.67 1.15 -8.71
N VAL A 96 1.65 1.78 -7.55
CA VAL A 96 1.99 1.18 -6.27
C VAL A 96 0.70 0.87 -5.51
N PRO A 97 0.67 -0.12 -4.61
CA PRO A 97 -0.56 -0.57 -3.94
C PRO A 97 -1.34 0.51 -3.19
N LEU A 98 -0.71 1.66 -2.90
CA LEU A 98 -1.29 2.76 -2.13
C LEU A 98 -1.96 3.84 -2.98
N LEU A 99 -1.78 3.84 -4.31
CA LEU A 99 -2.39 4.87 -5.16
C LEU A 99 -3.91 4.71 -5.23
N GLN A 100 -4.60 5.86 -5.20
CA GLN A 100 -6.05 5.96 -5.36
C GLN A 100 -6.43 6.92 -6.48
N ARG A 101 -7.57 6.68 -7.11
CA ARG A 101 -8.16 7.60 -8.08
C ARG A 101 -8.54 8.91 -7.43
N GLU A 102 -8.50 9.98 -8.21
CA GLU A 102 -8.94 11.31 -7.80
C GLU A 102 -10.37 11.28 -7.21
N GLY A 103 -10.56 11.94 -6.05
CA GLY A 103 -11.83 12.01 -5.35
C GLY A 103 -12.25 10.74 -4.61
N ARG A 104 -11.44 9.69 -4.62
CA ARG A 104 -11.74 8.44 -3.93
C ARG A 104 -11.19 8.43 -2.51
N TRP A 105 -12.01 7.88 -1.62
CA TRP A 105 -11.68 7.68 -0.21
C TRP A 105 -11.75 6.20 0.12
N LYS A 106 -10.75 5.71 0.83
CA LYS A 106 -10.75 4.40 1.47
C LYS A 106 -10.51 4.56 2.95
N TYR A 107 -11.29 3.85 3.75
CA TYR A 107 -11.11 3.80 5.19
C TYR A 107 -11.17 2.37 5.68
N ASP A 108 -10.50 2.12 6.80
CA ASP A 108 -10.51 0.84 7.49
C ASP A 108 -10.40 1.12 9.00
N LEU A 109 -11.42 0.76 9.75
CA LEU A 109 -11.52 0.92 11.19
C LEU A 109 -11.63 -0.46 11.81
N VAL A 110 -10.75 -0.77 12.75
CA VAL A 110 -10.70 -2.05 13.45
C VAL A 110 -10.71 -1.78 14.94
N ALA A 111 -11.47 -2.59 15.69
CA ALA A 111 -11.43 -2.62 17.14
C ALA A 111 -11.58 -4.07 17.62
N GLY A 112 -10.68 -4.54 18.47
CA GLY A 112 -10.72 -5.92 18.96
C GLY A 112 -9.44 -6.33 19.68
N ASP A 113 -9.42 -7.60 20.07
CA ASP A 113 -8.27 -8.22 20.72
C ASP A 113 -7.27 -8.70 19.68
N TYR A 114 -6.01 -8.37 19.88
CA TYR A 114 -4.90 -8.86 19.06
C TYR A 114 -4.79 -10.40 19.16
N ARG A 115 -4.48 -11.05 18.03
CA ARG A 115 -4.28 -12.50 17.92
C ARG A 115 -3.11 -12.80 17.00
N SER A 116 -2.02 -13.27 17.54
CA SER A 116 -0.85 -13.72 16.76
C SER A 116 -0.87 -15.20 16.40
N GLY A 117 -1.60 -16.00 17.16
CA GLY A 117 -1.50 -17.45 17.10
C GLY A 117 -0.34 -18.03 17.92
N ASN A 118 0.46 -17.18 18.58
CA ASN A 118 1.53 -17.60 19.49
C ASN A 118 1.08 -17.48 20.94
N SER A 119 1.28 -18.54 21.72
CA SER A 119 0.90 -18.60 23.16
C SER A 119 1.73 -17.68 24.04
N ASP A 120 2.94 -17.27 23.58
CA ASP A 120 3.86 -16.43 24.33
C ASP A 120 3.59 -14.92 24.17
N GLN A 121 2.53 -14.58 23.41
CA GLN A 121 2.08 -13.22 23.24
C GLN A 121 0.76 -12.95 23.96
N ASP A 122 0.65 -11.74 24.49
CA ASP A 122 -0.60 -11.22 25.03
C ASP A 122 -1.61 -10.92 23.92
N THR A 123 -2.86 -10.79 24.30
CA THR A 123 -3.96 -10.41 23.42
C THR A 123 -4.51 -9.03 23.77
N PRO A 124 -3.68 -7.95 23.69
CA PRO A 124 -4.14 -6.62 24.08
C PRO A 124 -5.30 -6.17 23.17
N PHE A 125 -6.26 -5.49 23.79
CA PHE A 125 -7.27 -4.79 23.02
C PHE A 125 -6.62 -3.63 22.28
N PHE A 126 -6.93 -3.48 20.99
CA PHE A 126 -6.44 -2.39 20.18
C PHE A 126 -7.53 -1.79 19.30
N THR A 127 -7.33 -0.56 18.91
CA THR A 127 -8.09 0.12 17.86
C THR A 127 -7.13 0.61 16.78
N GLN A 128 -7.59 0.53 15.55
CA GLN A 128 -6.83 0.97 14.38
C GLN A 128 -7.73 1.71 13.43
N GLY A 129 -7.28 2.85 12.94
CA GLY A 129 -7.96 3.58 11.88
C GLY A 129 -6.98 3.92 10.76
N THR A 130 -7.40 3.72 9.52
CA THR A 130 -6.65 4.13 8.33
C THR A 130 -7.54 4.88 7.35
N LEU A 131 -6.96 5.85 6.68
CA LEU A 131 -7.62 6.66 5.69
C LEU A 131 -6.69 6.88 4.50
N ILE A 132 -7.21 6.71 3.28
CA ILE A 132 -6.49 6.93 2.03
C ILE A 132 -7.38 7.76 1.13
N THR A 133 -6.84 8.81 0.52
CA THR A 133 -7.58 9.67 -0.44
C THR A 133 -6.75 9.97 -1.68
N GLY A 134 -7.39 9.87 -2.83
CA GLY A 134 -6.82 10.30 -4.10
C GLY A 134 -7.12 11.77 -4.37
N LEU A 135 -6.08 12.51 -4.72
CA LEU A 135 -6.14 13.92 -5.06
C LEU A 135 -5.89 14.13 -6.55
N ALA A 136 -6.12 15.36 -7.03
CA ALA A 136 -5.84 15.76 -8.39
C ALA A 136 -4.36 15.53 -8.76
N ASN A 137 -4.09 15.42 -10.07
CA ASN A 137 -2.73 15.27 -10.62
C ASN A 137 -1.99 13.98 -10.16
N GLY A 138 -2.72 12.91 -9.82
CA GLY A 138 -2.14 11.62 -9.46
C GLY A 138 -1.49 11.57 -8.09
N TYR A 139 -1.80 12.50 -7.19
CA TYR A 139 -1.41 12.44 -5.79
C TYR A 139 -2.35 11.55 -5.00
N THR A 140 -1.81 10.85 -4.02
CA THR A 140 -2.56 10.10 -3.01
C THR A 140 -1.99 10.45 -1.65
N LEU A 141 -2.85 10.82 -0.70
CA LEU A 141 -2.48 10.99 0.70
C LEU A 141 -3.07 9.84 1.51
N TYR A 142 -2.33 9.41 2.50
CA TYR A 142 -2.80 8.37 3.41
C TYR A 142 -2.23 8.56 4.80
N GLY A 143 -2.96 8.02 5.77
CA GLY A 143 -2.55 8.05 7.16
C GLY A 143 -3.29 7.01 7.97
N GLY A 144 -2.82 6.79 9.19
CA GLY A 144 -3.47 5.88 10.10
C GLY A 144 -2.94 6.01 11.52
N THR A 145 -3.72 5.49 12.43
CA THR A 145 -3.38 5.40 13.86
C THR A 145 -3.61 3.99 14.36
N GLN A 146 -2.82 3.57 15.33
CA GLN A 146 -3.00 2.32 16.04
C GLN A 146 -2.80 2.59 17.53
N LEU A 147 -3.77 2.21 18.34
CA LEU A 147 -3.82 2.48 19.77
C LEU A 147 -4.07 1.19 20.53
N ALA A 148 -3.24 0.90 21.51
CA ALA A 148 -3.41 -0.16 22.48
C ALA A 148 -2.91 0.33 23.85
N SER A 149 -3.17 -0.39 24.92
CA SER A 149 -2.82 0.01 26.29
C SER A 149 -1.32 0.36 26.47
N ARG A 150 -0.44 -0.36 25.76
CA ARG A 150 1.04 -0.22 25.86
C ARG A 150 1.66 0.23 24.53
N TYR A 151 0.85 0.64 23.55
CA TYR A 151 1.31 0.96 22.21
C TYR A 151 0.48 2.06 21.55
N THR A 152 1.18 3.02 20.98
CA THR A 152 0.56 4.07 20.14
C THR A 152 1.42 4.29 18.91
N ALA A 153 0.82 4.23 17.73
CA ALA A 153 1.50 4.57 16.50
C ALA A 153 0.64 5.48 15.61
N VAL A 154 1.31 6.39 14.93
CA VAL A 154 0.71 7.28 13.92
C VAL A 154 1.56 7.20 12.66
N ALA A 155 0.90 7.01 11.53
CA ALA A 155 1.52 6.96 10.22
C ALA A 155 0.92 8.02 9.31
N VAL A 156 1.77 8.68 8.52
CA VAL A 156 1.36 9.58 7.44
C VAL A 156 2.21 9.33 6.23
N GLY A 157 1.63 9.46 5.05
CA GLY A 157 2.35 9.23 3.82
C GLY A 157 1.66 9.83 2.60
N ALA A 158 2.43 9.92 1.53
CA ALA A 158 1.97 10.39 0.25
C ALA A 158 2.50 9.49 -0.87
N GLY A 159 1.69 9.34 -1.90
CA GLY A 159 2.05 8.68 -3.14
C GLY A 159 1.81 9.59 -4.33
N LYS A 160 2.55 9.36 -5.40
CA LYS A 160 2.38 10.08 -6.66
C LYS A 160 2.66 9.18 -7.85
N ASN A 161 1.81 9.28 -8.85
CA ASN A 161 2.12 8.81 -10.20
C ASN A 161 2.95 9.88 -10.91
N LEU A 162 4.19 9.54 -11.28
CA LEU A 162 5.15 10.42 -11.97
C LEU A 162 5.09 10.26 -13.49
N GLY A 163 4.05 9.61 -14.02
CA GLY A 163 3.94 9.36 -15.44
C GLY A 163 5.02 8.39 -15.94
N ASP A 164 5.77 8.80 -16.97
CA ASP A 164 6.86 8.01 -17.58
C ASP A 164 7.94 7.56 -16.60
N TRP A 165 8.06 8.23 -15.47
CA TRP A 165 9.03 7.90 -14.42
C TRP A 165 8.51 6.86 -13.42
N GLY A 166 7.26 6.38 -13.60
CA GLY A 166 6.68 5.38 -12.72
C GLY A 166 5.83 5.97 -11.59
N ALA A 167 5.74 5.24 -10.49
CA ALA A 167 4.98 5.64 -9.32
C ALA A 167 5.83 5.51 -8.05
N VAL A 168 5.67 6.47 -7.14
CA VAL A 168 6.40 6.50 -5.86
C VAL A 168 5.43 6.63 -4.70
N SER A 169 5.80 6.11 -3.54
CA SER A 169 5.17 6.47 -2.27
C SER A 169 6.21 6.53 -1.15
N LEU A 170 5.98 7.44 -0.23
CA LEU A 170 6.80 7.66 0.95
C LEU A 170 5.89 7.81 2.16
N ASP A 171 6.22 7.10 3.23
CA ASP A 171 5.54 7.27 4.52
C ASP A 171 6.49 7.21 5.70
N ILE A 172 6.07 7.87 6.76
CA ILE A 172 6.71 7.85 8.06
C ILE A 172 5.70 7.37 9.11
N THR A 173 6.14 6.45 9.95
CA THR A 173 5.39 5.97 11.10
C THR A 173 6.17 6.33 12.36
N HIS A 174 5.52 6.99 13.29
CA HIS A 174 6.03 7.26 14.63
C HIS A 174 5.33 6.34 15.62
N ALA A 175 6.09 5.64 16.46
CA ALA A 175 5.55 4.71 17.43
C ALA A 175 6.12 4.97 18.82
N ARG A 176 5.25 4.86 19.83
CA ARG A 176 5.58 4.81 21.26
C ARG A 176 5.15 3.46 21.79
N SER A 177 6.03 2.79 22.47
CA SER A 177 5.84 1.42 22.94
C SER A 177 6.36 1.25 24.37
N GLN A 178 5.68 0.42 25.14
CA GLN A 178 6.14 -0.06 26.44
C GLN A 178 6.30 -1.58 26.32
N LEU A 179 7.52 -2.06 26.50
CA LEU A 179 7.88 -3.47 26.36
C LEU A 179 7.54 -4.27 27.62
N ALA A 180 7.81 -5.58 27.57
CA ALA A 180 7.55 -6.49 28.67
C ALA A 180 8.28 -6.12 29.98
N ASP A 181 9.47 -5.52 29.86
CA ASP A 181 10.29 -5.03 30.98
C ASP A 181 9.88 -3.64 31.49
N ASP A 182 8.70 -3.16 31.08
CA ASP A 182 8.20 -1.81 31.37
C ASP A 182 9.04 -0.65 30.80
N SER A 183 10.07 -0.97 30.04
CA SER A 183 10.86 0.05 29.34
C SER A 183 10.04 0.76 28.27
N LYS A 184 10.15 2.09 28.23
CA LYS A 184 9.46 2.93 27.26
C LYS A 184 10.40 3.29 26.12
N HIS A 185 9.90 3.07 24.91
CA HIS A 185 10.65 3.34 23.69
C HIS A 185 9.83 4.21 22.74
N GLU A 186 10.56 5.01 21.99
CA GLU A 186 9.99 5.89 20.96
C GLU A 186 10.86 5.80 19.71
N GLY A 187 10.24 5.64 18.58
CA GLY A 187 10.98 5.49 17.32
C GLY A 187 10.16 5.80 16.09
N GLN A 188 10.85 5.84 14.97
CA GLN A 188 10.29 6.16 13.68
C GLN A 188 10.67 5.09 12.67
N SER A 189 9.77 4.83 11.72
CA SER A 189 10.00 3.99 10.56
C SER A 189 9.68 4.76 9.29
N LEU A 190 10.64 4.82 8.38
CA LEU A 190 10.49 5.42 7.06
C LEU A 190 10.34 4.29 6.04
N ARG A 191 9.32 4.36 5.17
CA ARG A 191 9.14 3.43 4.07
C ARG A 191 9.04 4.18 2.74
N PHE A 192 9.80 3.71 1.77
CA PHE A 192 9.79 4.18 0.40
C PHE A 192 9.43 3.03 -0.53
N LEU A 193 8.50 3.28 -1.46
CA LEU A 193 8.13 2.33 -2.50
C LEU A 193 8.23 3.00 -3.86
N TYR A 194 8.74 2.27 -4.83
CA TYR A 194 8.83 2.70 -6.22
C TYR A 194 8.38 1.57 -7.13
N ALA A 195 7.62 1.89 -8.16
CA ALA A 195 7.24 0.94 -9.20
C ALA A 195 7.37 1.59 -10.57
N LYS A 196 7.95 0.87 -11.52
CA LYS A 196 8.05 1.26 -12.92
C LYS A 196 7.93 0.06 -13.83
N SER A 197 7.26 0.24 -14.97
CA SER A 197 7.25 -0.70 -16.08
C SER A 197 8.20 -0.23 -17.18
N LEU A 198 9.01 -1.12 -17.73
CA LEU A 198 9.91 -0.90 -18.86
C LEU A 198 9.40 -1.70 -20.07
N ASN A 199 8.37 -1.19 -20.73
CA ASN A 199 7.67 -1.91 -21.81
C ASN A 199 8.56 -2.26 -23.00
N GLY A 200 9.56 -1.41 -23.31
CA GLY A 200 10.47 -1.62 -24.43
C GLY A 200 11.35 -2.87 -24.34
N PHE A 201 11.49 -3.44 -23.13
CA PHE A 201 12.32 -4.64 -22.87
C PHE A 201 11.52 -5.83 -22.32
N GLY A 202 10.19 -5.72 -22.25
CA GLY A 202 9.35 -6.74 -21.60
C GLY A 202 9.62 -6.94 -20.10
N THR A 203 10.35 -6.01 -19.49
CA THR A 203 10.77 -6.09 -18.08
C THR A 203 9.94 -5.14 -17.23
N ASN A 204 9.33 -5.66 -16.18
CA ASN A 204 8.56 -4.89 -15.22
C ASN A 204 9.27 -4.88 -13.86
N PHE A 205 9.70 -3.73 -13.40
CA PHE A 205 10.06 -3.51 -12.00
C PHE A 205 8.78 -3.22 -11.23
N GLN A 206 8.21 -4.24 -10.62
CA GLN A 206 6.90 -4.09 -9.97
C GLN A 206 6.98 -3.42 -8.62
N LEU A 207 8.07 -3.60 -7.89
CA LEU A 207 8.21 -3.00 -6.57
C LEU A 207 9.68 -2.96 -6.14
N LEU A 208 10.16 -1.76 -5.89
CA LEU A 208 11.37 -1.51 -5.13
C LEU A 208 10.93 -0.94 -3.79
N GLY A 209 11.11 -1.69 -2.71
CA GLY A 209 10.73 -1.27 -1.37
C GLY A 209 11.94 -1.11 -0.47
N TYR A 210 12.02 0.01 0.21
CA TYR A 210 12.99 0.25 1.26
C TYR A 210 12.28 0.69 2.53
N ARG A 211 12.62 0.06 3.65
CA ARG A 211 12.14 0.44 4.97
C ARG A 211 13.34 0.60 5.90
N TYR A 212 13.40 1.72 6.56
CA TYR A 212 14.36 2.00 7.63
C TYR A 212 13.61 2.29 8.93
N SER A 213 14.09 1.72 10.03
CA SER A 213 13.51 1.97 11.36
C SER A 213 14.62 2.36 12.33
N THR A 214 14.34 3.35 13.18
CA THR A 214 15.26 3.78 14.25
C THR A 214 15.32 2.72 15.36
N LYS A 215 16.35 2.78 16.21
CA LYS A 215 16.61 1.80 17.27
C LYS A 215 15.43 1.63 18.26
N GLY A 216 14.68 2.69 18.52
CA GLY A 216 13.53 2.67 19.45
C GLY A 216 12.18 2.36 18.79
N PHE A 217 12.16 1.99 17.51
CA PHE A 217 10.92 1.65 16.81
C PHE A 217 10.56 0.20 17.06
N TYR A 218 9.41 -0.04 17.67
CA TYR A 218 8.78 -1.34 17.86
C TYR A 218 7.38 -1.35 17.29
N THR A 219 6.88 -2.52 16.96
CA THR A 219 5.52 -2.75 16.46
C THR A 219 4.61 -3.21 17.60
N LEU A 220 3.29 -3.25 17.37
CA LEU A 220 2.36 -3.84 18.35
C LEU A 220 2.66 -5.33 18.58
N ASP A 221 3.11 -6.04 17.56
CA ASP A 221 3.54 -7.44 17.68
C ASP A 221 4.72 -7.58 18.68
N ASP A 222 5.71 -6.68 18.61
CA ASP A 222 6.83 -6.67 19.55
C ASP A 222 6.38 -6.39 20.99
N VAL A 223 5.39 -5.49 21.16
CA VAL A 223 4.83 -5.12 22.48
C VAL A 223 3.97 -6.24 23.08
N ALA A 224 3.38 -7.08 22.23
CA ALA A 224 2.53 -8.18 22.67
C ALA A 224 3.32 -9.33 23.31
N TRP A 225 4.63 -9.42 23.11
CA TRP A 225 5.43 -10.46 23.74
C TRP A 225 5.47 -10.31 25.27
N ARG A 226 5.24 -11.42 25.98
CA ARG A 226 5.23 -11.48 27.45
C ARG A 226 6.62 -11.47 28.06
N SER A 227 7.59 -11.98 27.31
CA SER A 227 8.99 -12.07 27.72
C SER A 227 9.92 -11.60 26.63
N MET A 228 11.07 -11.11 26.99
CA MET A 228 12.15 -10.71 26.10
C MET A 228 13.49 -11.22 26.64
N GLU A 229 14.54 -11.27 25.82
CA GLU A 229 15.84 -11.77 26.23
C GLU A 229 16.37 -11.02 27.46
N GLY A 230 16.73 -11.76 28.51
CA GLY A 230 17.21 -11.21 29.79
C GLY A 230 16.14 -10.69 30.74
N TYR A 231 14.85 -10.79 30.38
CA TYR A 231 13.75 -10.35 31.24
C TYR A 231 12.70 -11.45 31.42
N GLN A 232 12.34 -11.73 32.67
CA GLN A 232 11.25 -12.62 33.04
C GLN A 232 10.18 -11.84 33.80
N TYR A 233 8.91 -12.08 33.50
CA TYR A 233 7.82 -11.56 34.33
C TYR A 233 7.95 -12.10 35.76
N ALA A 234 7.88 -11.20 36.74
CA ALA A 234 7.96 -11.53 38.15
C ALA A 234 6.79 -12.39 38.69
N ASP A 235 5.83 -12.74 37.85
CA ASP A 235 4.59 -13.45 38.25
C ASP A 235 4.69 -14.99 38.19
N SER A 236 5.81 -15.55 37.77
CA SER A 236 6.03 -16.99 37.91
C SER A 236 6.50 -17.29 39.33
N GLN A 237 5.55 -17.40 40.25
CA GLN A 237 5.79 -17.85 41.63
C GLN A 237 6.20 -19.33 41.75
N ASN A 238 6.57 -20.00 40.67
CA ASN A 238 7.11 -21.34 40.67
C ASN A 238 8.58 -21.34 40.31
N ASP A 239 9.39 -21.49 41.33
CA ASP A 239 10.88 -21.55 41.32
C ASP A 239 11.46 -22.74 40.52
N ASN A 240 10.61 -23.55 39.83
CA ASN A 240 11.04 -24.76 39.12
C ASN A 240 10.83 -24.69 37.59
N ASP A 241 10.22 -23.67 37.04
CA ASP A 241 10.13 -23.49 35.61
C ASP A 241 11.36 -22.73 35.11
N VAL A 242 12.39 -23.48 34.74
CA VAL A 242 13.47 -22.94 33.91
C VAL A 242 12.82 -22.55 32.58
N PRO A 243 12.76 -21.28 32.22
CA PRO A 243 12.08 -20.88 30.98
C PRO A 243 12.79 -21.55 29.82
N ASP A 244 12.00 -22.19 28.97
CA ASP A 244 12.53 -22.73 27.71
C ASP A 244 13.14 -21.58 26.90
N VAL A 245 14.45 -21.67 26.64
CA VAL A 245 15.23 -20.64 25.91
C VAL A 245 14.64 -20.34 24.53
N GLN A 246 13.77 -21.20 24.02
CA GLN A 246 13.08 -21.02 22.73
C GLN A 246 11.91 -20.03 22.77
N SER A 247 11.42 -19.65 23.95
CA SER A 247 10.27 -18.75 24.11
C SER A 247 10.63 -17.25 24.22
N TYR A 248 11.91 -16.88 24.17
CA TYR A 248 12.36 -15.50 24.29
C TYR A 248 12.35 -14.78 22.94
N HIS A 249 11.63 -13.65 22.89
CA HIS A 249 11.72 -12.75 21.76
C HIS A 249 12.95 -11.84 21.90
N ASN A 250 13.91 -11.97 20.97
CA ASN A 250 15.14 -11.17 20.98
C ASN A 250 14.90 -9.82 20.25
N LEU A 251 14.62 -8.78 21.01
CA LEU A 251 14.39 -7.43 20.47
C LEU A 251 15.67 -6.74 19.95
N THR A 252 16.87 -7.25 20.29
CA THR A 252 18.13 -6.70 19.77
C THR A 252 18.34 -7.00 18.28
N TRP A 253 17.66 -8.02 17.76
CA TRP A 253 17.68 -8.41 16.34
C TRP A 253 16.62 -7.69 15.52
N ASN A 254 16.00 -6.66 16.05
CA ASN A 254 14.98 -5.91 15.33
C ASN A 254 15.58 -5.34 14.03
N LYS A 255 15.01 -5.75 12.90
CA LYS A 255 15.51 -5.38 11.56
C LYS A 255 15.35 -3.90 11.33
N LYS A 256 16.45 -3.15 11.40
CA LYS A 256 16.46 -1.69 11.19
C LYS A 256 16.29 -1.30 9.72
N GLY A 257 16.62 -2.18 8.80
CA GLY A 257 16.49 -1.95 7.37
C GLY A 257 15.96 -3.19 6.64
N ARG A 258 15.06 -2.99 5.68
CA ARG A 258 14.59 -4.00 4.76
C ARG A 258 14.57 -3.44 3.35
N PHE A 259 15.22 -4.14 2.43
CA PHE A 259 15.18 -3.87 1.01
C PHE A 259 14.46 -5.02 0.31
N GLN A 260 13.57 -4.68 -0.62
CA GLN A 260 12.85 -5.66 -1.41
C GLN A 260 12.80 -5.20 -2.87
N LEU A 261 13.22 -6.07 -3.78
CA LEU A 261 13.15 -5.84 -5.22
C LEU A 261 12.39 -7.01 -5.85
N ASN A 262 11.31 -6.70 -6.55
CA ASN A 262 10.56 -7.64 -7.37
C ASN A 262 10.72 -7.24 -8.84
N VAL A 263 11.26 -8.13 -9.63
CA VAL A 263 11.41 -7.96 -11.09
C VAL A 263 10.67 -9.09 -11.76
N SER A 264 9.79 -8.75 -12.70
CA SER A 264 9.15 -9.72 -13.59
C SER A 264 9.51 -9.41 -15.03
N GLN A 265 9.91 -10.42 -15.79
CA GLN A 265 10.21 -10.30 -17.20
C GLN A 265 9.37 -11.30 -17.99
N SER A 266 8.70 -10.82 -19.03
CA SER A 266 8.07 -11.68 -20.02
C SER A 266 9.17 -12.19 -20.96
N LEU A 267 9.46 -13.47 -20.89
CA LEU A 267 10.31 -14.17 -21.87
C LEU A 267 9.37 -14.55 -23.01
N GLY A 268 9.56 -13.90 -24.16
CA GLY A 268 8.69 -13.92 -25.34
C GLY A 268 7.94 -15.24 -25.65
N ASP A 269 6.88 -15.10 -26.42
CA ASP A 269 6.06 -16.23 -26.86
C ASP A 269 6.93 -17.27 -27.60
N TYR A 270 7.07 -18.47 -26.99
CA TYR A 270 7.50 -19.67 -27.68
C TYR A 270 6.28 -20.41 -28.18
#